data_54d7e1ac5579048c25819e2d9de36f11
#
_entry.id   54d7e1ac5579048c25819e2d9de36f11
#
_cell.length_a   1.000
_cell.length_b   1.000
_cell.length_c   1.000
_cell.angle_alpha   90.00
_cell.angle_beta   90.00
_cell.angle_gamma   90.00
#
_symmetry.space_group_name_H-M   'P 1'
#
loop_
_entity.id
_entity.type
_entity.pdbx_description
1 polymer ?
#
loop_
_entity_poly.entity_id
_entity_poly.type
_entity_poly.pdbx_seq_one_letter_code
_entity_poly.pdbx_strand_id
1 'polypeptide(L)'
;MSRIAIFQHHPLCSRQCALAVAEVLSRDHDVRLIGLTDISPAGLEAVDLLVMPGGDGDADRFNSLFALRRDHVRTFVEQGGAYLGICMGAYWGGRNYFGLLPHTECVQYITRPRAEIRRSFKTALRIEWEGASDSMFFYDGCTFLSDIDRFDVVARYSNGDPMAIIKDRIGLIGCHPESTQDWYDTPSLAPEWHHGRHHDLLREFVRRLIGQIQSHKMSLIERINHQSDIKDDLIKEAVEEIHTLRSALQSIKTATDPFAHGTLRHVNHLAREGLNGYAPSTANNRRDHDFNDQERHPRSEDLSGLSK
;
A
#
# COMPACT_ATOMS: atom_id res chain seq x y z
N MET A 1 -7.42 -18.32 6.86
CA MET A 1 -5.99 -18.62 6.72
C MET A 1 -5.46 -17.76 5.58
N SER A 2 -4.44 -16.93 5.80
CA SER A 2 -3.88 -16.07 4.74
C SER A 2 -2.81 -16.84 3.97
N ARG A 3 -2.64 -16.48 2.69
CA ARG A 3 -1.64 -17.06 1.79
C ARG A 3 -0.39 -16.21 1.79
N ILE A 4 0.71 -16.77 2.28
CA ILE A 4 1.99 -16.09 2.44
C ILE A 4 3.01 -16.66 1.45
N ALA A 5 3.60 -15.79 0.65
CA ALA A 5 4.70 -16.11 -0.24
C ALA A 5 6.01 -15.60 0.37
N ILE A 6 6.98 -16.47 0.59
CA ILE A 6 8.29 -16.14 1.13
C ILE A 6 9.32 -16.29 0.02
N PHE A 7 9.98 -15.19 -0.31
CA PHE A 7 11.01 -15.17 -1.34
C PHE A 7 12.27 -15.92 -0.88
N GLN A 8 12.82 -16.76 -1.76
CA GLN A 8 14.13 -17.36 -1.57
C GLN A 8 14.96 -17.28 -2.86
N HIS A 9 16.23 -16.99 -2.73
CA HIS A 9 17.18 -17.02 -3.82
C HIS A 9 18.60 -17.20 -3.29
N HIS A 10 19.26 -18.28 -3.66
CA HIS A 10 20.64 -18.53 -3.23
C HIS A 10 21.62 -17.95 -4.27
N PRO A 11 22.71 -17.29 -3.88
CA PRO A 11 23.12 -16.95 -2.49
C PRO A 11 22.56 -15.63 -1.95
N LEU A 12 21.83 -14.84 -2.76
CA LEU A 12 21.52 -13.46 -2.47
C LEU A 12 20.40 -13.26 -1.43
N CYS A 13 19.50 -14.25 -1.30
CA CYS A 13 18.52 -14.27 -0.21
C CYS A 13 18.73 -15.58 0.54
N SER A 14 19.22 -15.49 1.76
CA SER A 14 19.57 -16.66 2.56
C SER A 14 18.41 -17.65 2.62
N ARG A 15 18.67 -18.87 2.12
CA ARG A 15 17.68 -19.97 2.23
C ARG A 15 17.35 -20.28 3.69
N GLN A 16 18.32 -20.15 4.59
CA GLN A 16 18.14 -20.36 6.01
C GLN A 16 17.12 -19.38 6.59
N CYS A 17 17.22 -18.09 6.29
CA CYS A 17 16.24 -17.09 6.74
C CYS A 17 14.83 -17.39 6.19
N ALA A 18 14.72 -17.74 4.89
CA ALA A 18 13.43 -18.05 4.28
C ALA A 18 12.78 -19.29 4.92
N LEU A 19 13.54 -20.33 5.21
CA LEU A 19 13.04 -21.54 5.87
C LEU A 19 12.64 -21.26 7.33
N ALA A 20 13.42 -20.46 8.07
CA ALA A 20 13.09 -20.08 9.44
C ALA A 20 11.78 -19.29 9.50
N VAL A 21 11.58 -18.31 8.61
CA VAL A 21 10.31 -17.57 8.50
C VAL A 21 9.17 -18.53 8.15
N ALA A 22 9.38 -19.46 7.20
CA ALA A 22 8.36 -20.42 6.80
C ALA A 22 7.95 -21.34 7.96
N GLU A 23 8.89 -21.82 8.75
CA GLU A 23 8.63 -22.64 9.94
C GLU A 23 7.76 -21.88 10.96
N VAL A 24 8.08 -20.62 11.24
CA VAL A 24 7.33 -19.80 12.18
C VAL A 24 5.90 -19.55 11.70
N LEU A 25 5.71 -19.17 10.43
CA LEU A 25 4.43 -18.69 9.93
C LEU A 25 3.49 -19.81 9.45
N SER A 26 4.03 -21.00 9.12
CA SER A 26 3.21 -22.14 8.67
C SER A 26 2.28 -22.70 9.76
N ARG A 27 2.45 -22.30 11.02
CA ARG A 27 1.53 -22.67 12.11
C ARG A 27 0.16 -22.05 11.96
N ASP A 28 0.09 -20.83 11.42
CA ASP A 28 -1.14 -20.03 11.39
C ASP A 28 -1.62 -19.73 9.96
N HIS A 29 -0.76 -19.95 8.95
CA HIS A 29 -1.00 -19.49 7.58
C HIS A 29 -0.65 -20.57 6.55
N ASP A 30 -1.17 -20.41 5.32
CA ASP A 30 -0.75 -21.17 4.14
C ASP A 30 0.52 -20.53 3.56
N VAL A 31 1.66 -21.20 3.72
CA VAL A 31 2.98 -20.65 3.42
C VAL A 31 3.61 -21.39 2.24
N ARG A 32 4.09 -20.62 1.25
CA ARG A 32 4.89 -21.18 0.15
C ARG A 32 6.19 -20.42 -0.03
N LEU A 33 7.25 -21.16 -0.33
CA LEU A 33 8.51 -20.59 -0.78
C LEU A 33 8.41 -20.29 -2.29
N ILE A 34 8.84 -19.11 -2.69
CA ILE A 34 8.79 -18.65 -4.07
C ILE A 34 10.17 -18.23 -4.57
N GLY A 35 10.39 -18.43 -5.86
CA GLY A 35 11.59 -17.98 -6.55
C GLY A 35 11.39 -16.67 -7.30
N LEU A 36 12.43 -16.26 -8.02
CA LEU A 36 12.42 -15.00 -8.77
C LEU A 36 11.36 -14.97 -9.88
N THR A 37 11.08 -16.11 -10.52
CA THR A 37 10.07 -16.23 -11.58
C THR A 37 8.64 -16.03 -11.08
N ASP A 38 8.40 -16.28 -9.80
CA ASP A 38 7.09 -16.12 -9.17
C ASP A 38 6.80 -14.66 -8.81
N ILE A 39 7.82 -13.78 -8.83
CA ILE A 39 7.64 -12.33 -8.68
C ILE A 39 7.10 -11.76 -9.98
N SER A 40 5.82 -12.00 -10.22
CA SER A 40 5.06 -11.59 -11.39
C SER A 40 3.60 -11.33 -11.00
N PRO A 41 2.80 -10.59 -11.80
CA PRO A 41 1.39 -10.38 -11.51
C PRO A 41 0.64 -11.69 -11.27
N ALA A 42 0.80 -12.68 -12.14
CA ALA A 42 0.14 -13.99 -12.01
C ALA A 42 0.63 -14.77 -10.78
N GLY A 43 1.94 -14.71 -10.48
CA GLY A 43 2.51 -15.42 -9.33
C GLY A 43 2.11 -14.81 -7.98
N LEU A 44 1.75 -13.51 -7.96
CA LEU A 44 1.34 -12.80 -6.75
C LEU A 44 -0.18 -12.62 -6.61
N GLU A 45 -0.97 -12.93 -7.62
CA GLU A 45 -2.45 -12.71 -7.65
C GLU A 45 -3.18 -13.31 -6.44
N ALA A 46 -2.76 -14.50 -6.03
CA ALA A 46 -3.39 -15.21 -4.92
C ALA A 46 -2.66 -15.05 -3.57
N VAL A 47 -1.72 -14.09 -3.48
CA VAL A 47 -0.92 -13.84 -2.27
C VAL A 47 -1.52 -12.73 -1.44
N ASP A 48 -1.62 -12.91 -0.13
CA ASP A 48 -2.04 -11.88 0.80
C ASP A 48 -0.83 -11.13 1.39
N LEU A 49 0.29 -11.83 1.62
CA LEU A 49 1.52 -11.28 2.17
C LEU A 49 2.74 -11.80 1.41
N LEU A 50 3.56 -10.89 0.89
CA LEU A 50 4.89 -11.18 0.35
C LEU A 50 5.94 -10.90 1.41
N VAL A 51 6.75 -11.91 1.75
CA VAL A 51 7.85 -11.79 2.69
C VAL A 51 9.18 -11.80 1.95
N MET A 52 9.99 -10.77 2.18
CA MET A 52 11.40 -10.71 1.79
C MET A 52 12.25 -10.92 3.04
N PRO A 53 12.86 -12.10 3.22
CA PRO A 53 13.64 -12.42 4.42
C PRO A 53 15.03 -11.77 4.40
N GLY A 54 15.80 -12.03 5.45
CA GLY A 54 17.21 -11.68 5.52
C GLY A 54 18.06 -12.40 4.49
N GLY A 55 19.28 -11.92 4.30
CA GLY A 55 20.23 -12.51 3.35
C GLY A 55 21.43 -11.59 3.11
N ASP A 56 22.20 -11.94 2.10
CA ASP A 56 23.33 -11.15 1.63
C ASP A 56 22.92 -10.37 0.37
N GLY A 57 22.89 -9.05 0.45
CA GLY A 57 22.49 -8.22 -0.69
C GLY A 57 22.76 -6.73 -0.49
N ASP A 58 23.27 -6.12 -1.53
CA ASP A 58 23.46 -4.68 -1.68
C ASP A 58 22.64 -4.14 -2.87
N ALA A 59 22.88 -2.88 -3.23
CA ALA A 59 22.18 -2.22 -4.34
C ALA A 59 22.39 -2.92 -5.68
N ASP A 60 23.60 -3.39 -5.96
CA ASP A 60 23.91 -4.06 -7.23
C ASP A 60 23.22 -5.42 -7.30
N ARG A 61 23.23 -6.16 -6.21
CA ARG A 61 22.54 -7.44 -6.08
C ARG A 61 21.02 -7.28 -6.20
N PHE A 62 20.45 -6.25 -5.56
CA PHE A 62 19.06 -5.91 -5.74
C PHE A 62 18.73 -5.66 -7.21
N ASN A 63 19.51 -4.84 -7.90
CA ASN A 63 19.27 -4.52 -9.30
C ASN A 63 19.39 -5.75 -10.20
N SER A 64 20.35 -6.65 -9.94
CA SER A 64 20.48 -7.89 -10.70
C SER A 64 19.27 -8.82 -10.58
N LEU A 65 18.60 -8.83 -9.42
CA LEU A 65 17.42 -9.65 -9.18
C LEU A 65 16.14 -8.97 -9.65
N PHE A 66 15.95 -7.69 -9.31
CA PHE A 66 14.65 -7.04 -9.34
C PHE A 66 14.51 -5.91 -10.37
N ALA A 67 15.51 -5.64 -11.21
CA ALA A 67 15.42 -4.57 -12.20
C ALA A 67 14.15 -4.63 -13.07
N LEU A 68 13.72 -5.85 -13.46
CA LEU A 68 12.53 -6.09 -14.27
C LEU A 68 11.28 -6.47 -13.44
N ARG A 69 11.39 -6.53 -12.12
CA ARG A 69 10.34 -7.03 -11.22
C ARG A 69 9.97 -6.06 -10.11
N ARG A 70 10.71 -4.96 -9.99
CA ARG A 70 10.45 -3.92 -8.98
C ARG A 70 8.98 -3.46 -9.01
N ASP A 71 8.48 -3.19 -10.22
CA ASP A 71 7.13 -2.68 -10.41
C ASP A 71 6.06 -3.75 -10.11
N HIS A 72 6.35 -5.04 -10.28
CA HIS A 72 5.42 -6.10 -9.86
C HIS A 72 5.20 -6.11 -8.35
N VAL A 73 6.26 -5.90 -7.55
CA VAL A 73 6.13 -5.80 -6.09
C VAL A 73 5.38 -4.53 -5.68
N ARG A 74 5.66 -3.38 -6.33
CA ARG A 74 4.93 -2.13 -6.09
C ARG A 74 3.45 -2.30 -6.39
N THR A 75 3.13 -2.76 -7.59
CA THR A 75 1.75 -3.00 -8.03
C THR A 75 1.02 -3.97 -7.11
N PHE A 76 1.68 -5.04 -6.66
CA PHE A 76 1.11 -5.97 -5.69
C PHE A 76 0.69 -5.28 -4.39
N VAL A 77 1.54 -4.40 -3.84
CA VAL A 77 1.22 -3.64 -2.61
C VAL A 77 0.13 -2.60 -2.88
N GLU A 78 0.19 -1.88 -4.00
CA GLU A 78 -0.83 -0.90 -4.42
C GLU A 78 -2.21 -1.54 -4.61
N GLN A 79 -2.25 -2.77 -5.11
CA GLN A 79 -3.49 -3.56 -5.28
C GLN A 79 -4.00 -4.21 -3.98
N GLY A 80 -3.34 -3.96 -2.85
CA GLY A 80 -3.83 -4.39 -1.55
C GLY A 80 -3.13 -5.59 -0.95
N GLY A 81 -2.08 -6.11 -1.56
CA GLY A 81 -1.17 -7.06 -0.95
C GLY A 81 -0.34 -6.42 0.17
N ALA A 82 0.16 -7.22 1.11
CA ALA A 82 1.07 -6.74 2.15
C ALA A 82 2.52 -7.15 1.86
N TYR A 83 3.44 -6.37 2.39
CA TYR A 83 4.88 -6.61 2.32
C TYR A 83 5.47 -6.70 3.72
N LEU A 84 6.24 -7.76 3.98
CA LEU A 84 7.09 -7.87 5.16
C LEU A 84 8.54 -7.99 4.73
N GLY A 85 9.37 -7.05 5.15
CA GLY A 85 10.82 -7.11 4.99
C GLY A 85 11.53 -7.38 6.30
N ILE A 86 12.45 -8.35 6.34
CA ILE A 86 13.28 -8.67 7.51
C ILE A 86 14.75 -8.46 7.12
N CYS A 87 15.51 -7.71 7.91
CA CYS A 87 16.92 -7.42 7.70
C CYS A 87 17.18 -6.89 6.27
N MET A 88 17.80 -7.67 5.38
CA MET A 88 17.98 -7.32 3.97
C MET A 88 16.66 -6.94 3.28
N GLY A 89 15.61 -7.73 3.50
CA GLY A 89 14.28 -7.42 2.96
C GLY A 89 13.70 -6.11 3.49
N ALA A 90 14.06 -5.71 4.71
CA ALA A 90 13.67 -4.41 5.25
C ALA A 90 14.38 -3.25 4.54
N TYR A 91 15.68 -3.38 4.22
CA TYR A 91 16.36 -2.43 3.34
C TYR A 91 15.65 -2.30 2.01
N TRP A 92 15.28 -3.43 1.39
CA TRP A 92 14.65 -3.45 0.07
C TRP A 92 13.26 -2.81 0.05
N GLY A 93 12.54 -2.76 1.17
CA GLY A 93 11.29 -2.03 1.30
C GLY A 93 11.44 -0.51 1.22
N GLY A 94 12.62 0.02 1.53
CA GLY A 94 12.92 1.45 1.58
C GLY A 94 12.96 2.13 0.21
N ARG A 95 13.12 3.46 0.25
CA ARG A 95 13.04 4.36 -0.93
C ARG A 95 14.01 4.00 -2.06
N ASN A 96 15.20 3.50 -1.75
CA ASN A 96 16.28 3.28 -2.72
C ASN A 96 16.11 2.00 -3.55
N TYR A 97 15.22 1.10 -3.14
CA TYR A 97 15.03 -0.23 -3.72
C TYR A 97 13.61 -0.40 -4.28
N PHE A 98 12.73 -1.14 -3.64
CA PHE A 98 11.33 -1.23 -4.07
C PHE A 98 10.61 0.13 -3.97
N GLY A 99 11.02 1.00 -3.04
CA GLY A 99 10.42 2.31 -2.86
C GLY A 99 8.99 2.24 -2.33
N LEU A 100 8.68 1.22 -1.53
CA LEU A 100 7.35 1.05 -0.92
C LEU A 100 7.08 2.15 0.13
N LEU A 101 8.13 2.63 0.78
CA LEU A 101 8.10 3.79 1.67
C LEU A 101 8.99 4.90 1.08
N PRO A 102 8.46 5.74 0.19
CA PRO A 102 9.27 6.67 -0.62
C PRO A 102 9.96 7.77 0.19
N HIS A 103 9.46 8.07 1.38
CA HIS A 103 10.05 9.08 2.27
C HIS A 103 10.80 8.47 3.46
N THR A 104 10.95 7.14 3.51
CA THR A 104 11.67 6.44 4.57
C THR A 104 13.01 5.94 4.06
N GLU A 105 14.07 6.33 4.76
CA GLU A 105 15.42 5.84 4.52
C GLU A 105 15.71 4.66 5.46
N CYS A 106 16.09 3.53 4.86
CA CYS A 106 16.58 2.37 5.60
C CYS A 106 18.10 2.45 5.65
N VAL A 107 18.65 2.69 6.84
CA VAL A 107 20.10 2.86 7.05
C VAL A 107 20.64 1.80 8.00
N GLN A 108 21.91 1.41 7.83
CA GLN A 108 22.54 0.46 8.73
C GLN A 108 22.52 0.95 10.16
N TYR A 109 22.00 0.13 11.09
CA TYR A 109 21.96 0.47 12.51
C TYR A 109 23.35 0.74 13.09
N ILE A 110 24.39 -0.02 12.69
CA ILE A 110 25.77 0.10 13.17
C ILE A 110 26.39 1.48 12.89
N THR A 111 25.84 2.25 11.94
CA THR A 111 26.30 3.61 11.63
C THR A 111 25.62 4.68 12.47
N ARG A 112 24.57 4.33 13.22
CA ARG A 112 23.76 5.29 13.96
C ARG A 112 24.46 5.83 15.22
N PRO A 113 24.18 7.09 15.60
CA PRO A 113 24.64 7.62 16.88
C PRO A 113 24.22 6.71 18.04
N ARG A 114 25.14 6.44 18.95
CA ARG A 114 24.91 5.60 20.14
C ARG A 114 24.44 4.17 19.84
N ALA A 115 24.68 3.66 18.62
CA ALA A 115 24.44 2.25 18.33
C ALA A 115 25.27 1.37 19.27
N GLU A 116 24.67 0.27 19.74
CA GLU A 116 25.27 -0.65 20.70
C GLU A 116 26.54 -1.33 20.15
N ILE A 117 26.56 -1.54 18.82
CA ILE A 117 27.71 -2.07 18.07
C ILE A 117 28.05 -1.19 16.87
N ARG A 118 29.27 -1.30 16.37
CA ARG A 118 29.81 -0.46 15.30
C ARG A 118 30.31 -1.23 14.08
N ARG A 119 30.06 -2.51 14.02
CA ARG A 119 30.45 -3.39 12.92
C ARG A 119 29.51 -4.57 12.81
N SER A 120 29.40 -5.14 11.63
CA SER A 120 28.55 -6.29 11.33
C SER A 120 29.19 -7.57 11.86
N PHE A 121 28.48 -8.28 12.75
CA PHE A 121 28.79 -9.63 13.17
C PHE A 121 27.56 -10.25 13.85
N LYS A 122 27.50 -11.58 13.95
CA LYS A 122 26.45 -12.29 14.67
C LYS A 122 26.45 -11.87 16.15
N THR A 123 25.34 -11.31 16.61
CA THR A 123 25.17 -10.89 18.00
C THR A 123 23.68 -10.87 18.36
N ALA A 124 23.35 -10.69 19.64
CA ALA A 124 22.03 -10.30 20.09
C ALA A 124 22.10 -8.84 20.56
N LEU A 125 21.18 -8.00 20.09
CA LEU A 125 21.09 -6.60 20.50
C LEU A 125 19.91 -6.40 21.43
N ARG A 126 20.11 -5.52 22.42
CA ARG A 126 19.02 -5.08 23.28
C ARG A 126 18.00 -4.29 22.47
N ILE A 127 16.76 -4.69 22.62
CA ILE A 127 15.62 -4.06 21.99
C ILE A 127 14.52 -3.78 23.01
N GLU A 128 13.59 -2.90 22.64
CA GLU A 128 12.33 -2.73 23.33
C GLU A 128 11.21 -3.05 22.32
N TRP A 129 10.45 -4.11 22.54
CA TRP A 129 9.32 -4.52 21.72
C TRP A 129 8.03 -4.23 22.47
N GLU A 130 7.22 -3.26 21.99
CA GLU A 130 5.98 -2.81 22.62
C GLU A 130 6.12 -2.50 24.11
N GLY A 131 7.24 -1.87 24.50
CA GLY A 131 7.55 -1.50 25.88
C GLY A 131 8.21 -2.60 26.72
N ALA A 132 8.34 -3.82 26.20
CA ALA A 132 9.05 -4.92 26.87
C ALA A 132 10.50 -5.00 26.39
N SER A 133 11.46 -4.99 27.34
CA SER A 133 12.88 -5.16 27.02
C SER A 133 13.21 -6.62 26.74
N ASP A 134 13.95 -6.87 25.66
CA ASP A 134 14.46 -8.18 25.27
C ASP A 134 15.80 -8.03 24.53
N SER A 135 16.42 -9.14 24.12
CA SER A 135 17.57 -9.14 23.21
C SER A 135 17.26 -10.01 21.99
N MET A 136 17.53 -9.52 20.77
CA MET A 136 17.16 -10.18 19.54
C MET A 136 18.35 -10.36 18.61
N PHE A 137 18.38 -11.51 17.89
CA PHE A 137 19.45 -11.82 16.95
C PHE A 137 19.59 -10.75 15.89
N PHE A 138 20.84 -10.34 15.65
CA PHE A 138 21.22 -9.29 14.71
C PHE A 138 22.51 -9.68 13.97
N TYR A 139 22.59 -9.30 12.71
CA TYR A 139 23.84 -9.41 11.95
C TYR A 139 24.25 -8.07 11.32
N ASP A 140 23.44 -7.47 10.49
CA ASP A 140 23.67 -6.16 9.84
C ASP A 140 22.34 -5.49 9.45
N GLY A 141 21.43 -5.45 10.39
CA GLY A 141 20.10 -4.93 10.17
C GLY A 141 20.02 -3.41 10.11
N CYS A 142 18.88 -2.93 9.67
CA CYS A 142 18.61 -1.49 9.47
C CYS A 142 17.77 -0.88 10.58
N THR A 143 17.77 0.45 10.58
CA THR A 143 16.77 1.30 11.23
C THR A 143 16.09 2.17 10.18
N PHE A 144 14.99 2.81 10.55
CA PHE A 144 14.07 3.52 9.65
C PHE A 144 14.01 4.99 10.02
N LEU A 145 14.39 5.86 9.08
CA LEU A 145 14.42 7.31 9.29
C LEU A 145 13.47 8.00 8.33
N SER A 146 12.58 8.84 8.86
CA SER A 146 11.72 9.68 8.05
C SER A 146 11.27 10.92 8.82
N ASP A 147 11.29 12.06 8.17
CA ASP A 147 10.70 13.30 8.68
C ASP A 147 9.24 13.48 8.21
N ILE A 148 8.83 12.72 7.20
CA ILE A 148 7.54 12.85 6.52
C ILE A 148 6.62 11.67 6.85
N ASP A 149 7.12 10.43 6.68
CA ASP A 149 6.32 9.23 6.91
C ASP A 149 6.00 9.06 8.39
N ARG A 150 4.71 8.92 8.69
CA ARG A 150 4.22 8.47 9.99
C ARG A 150 4.05 6.96 9.93
N PHE A 151 4.74 6.24 10.77
CA PHE A 151 4.63 4.79 10.92
C PHE A 151 4.50 4.41 12.40
N ASP A 152 3.84 3.29 12.64
CA ASP A 152 3.78 2.68 13.97
C ASP A 152 5.12 2.03 14.28
N VAL A 153 5.78 2.49 15.33
CA VAL A 153 7.01 1.87 15.81
C VAL A 153 6.65 0.74 16.79
N VAL A 154 6.82 -0.49 16.34
CA VAL A 154 6.54 -1.70 17.12
C VAL A 154 7.71 -2.04 18.05
N ALA A 155 8.94 -1.84 17.56
CA ALA A 155 10.12 -2.08 18.38
C ALA A 155 11.23 -1.03 18.13
N ARG A 156 12.07 -0.83 19.12
CA ARG A 156 13.21 0.09 19.09
C ARG A 156 14.50 -0.62 19.47
N TYR A 157 15.60 -0.16 18.93
CA TYR A 157 16.93 -0.45 19.43
C TYR A 157 17.21 0.30 20.75
N SER A 158 18.23 -0.11 21.50
CA SER A 158 18.63 0.50 22.77
C SER A 158 19.00 2.00 22.69
N ASN A 159 19.36 2.50 21.50
CA ASN A 159 19.62 3.92 21.26
C ASN A 159 18.35 4.74 20.96
N GLY A 160 17.17 4.09 20.93
CA GLY A 160 15.87 4.70 20.64
C GLY A 160 15.46 4.71 19.16
N ASP A 161 16.36 4.32 18.24
CA ASP A 161 16.03 4.25 16.82
C ASP A 161 15.00 3.14 16.55
N PRO A 162 14.07 3.31 15.59
CA PRO A 162 13.09 2.28 15.21
C PRO A 162 13.77 1.00 14.73
N MET A 163 13.37 -0.18 15.26
CA MET A 163 13.86 -1.49 14.85
C MET A 163 12.80 -2.28 14.06
N ALA A 164 11.53 -2.12 14.42
CA ALA A 164 10.41 -2.69 13.70
C ALA A 164 9.30 -1.64 13.54
N ILE A 165 8.78 -1.52 12.33
CA ILE A 165 7.75 -0.54 11.98
C ILE A 165 6.64 -1.17 11.15
N ILE A 166 5.43 -0.62 11.28
CA ILE A 166 4.32 -0.89 10.38
C ILE A 166 3.79 0.45 9.83
N LYS A 167 3.60 0.52 8.53
CA LYS A 167 2.87 1.60 7.87
C LYS A 167 1.94 1.01 6.83
N ASP A 168 0.64 1.21 7.00
CA ASP A 168 -0.39 0.64 6.13
C ASP A 168 -0.22 -0.89 5.99
N ARG A 169 0.16 -1.37 4.82
CA ARG A 169 0.37 -2.78 4.52
C ARG A 169 1.86 -3.17 4.42
N ILE A 170 2.74 -2.33 4.93
CA ILE A 170 4.19 -2.53 4.86
C ILE A 170 4.73 -2.68 6.28
N GLY A 171 5.31 -3.83 6.56
CA GLY A 171 6.02 -4.13 7.79
C GLY A 171 7.51 -4.29 7.53
N LEU A 172 8.36 -3.64 8.30
CA LEU A 172 9.81 -3.74 8.19
C LEU A 172 10.42 -4.03 9.56
N ILE A 173 11.34 -5.00 9.62
CA ILE A 173 12.02 -5.44 10.84
C ILE A 173 13.52 -5.47 10.61
N GLY A 174 14.30 -4.78 11.41
CA GLY A 174 15.76 -4.71 11.28
C GLY A 174 16.50 -5.92 11.86
N CYS A 175 16.02 -6.53 12.94
CA CYS A 175 16.57 -7.75 13.53
C CYS A 175 15.92 -9.02 12.98
N HIS A 176 16.25 -10.19 13.55
CA HIS A 176 15.79 -11.50 13.07
C HIS A 176 14.91 -12.21 14.11
N PRO A 177 13.61 -11.89 14.22
CA PRO A 177 12.70 -12.60 15.13
C PRO A 177 12.47 -14.06 14.72
N GLU A 178 12.74 -14.42 13.47
CA GLU A 178 12.66 -15.79 12.95
C GLU A 178 13.84 -16.68 13.33
N SER A 179 14.89 -16.12 13.94
CA SER A 179 16.13 -16.84 14.22
C SER A 179 15.89 -18.16 14.96
N THR A 180 16.59 -19.20 14.55
CA THR A 180 16.51 -20.54 15.10
C THR A 180 17.68 -20.81 16.07
N GLN A 181 17.57 -21.85 16.88
CA GLN A 181 18.56 -22.14 17.92
C GLN A 181 19.98 -22.31 17.39
N ASP A 182 20.13 -22.85 16.19
CA ASP A 182 21.43 -23.06 15.52
C ASP A 182 22.14 -21.77 15.11
N TRP A 183 21.43 -20.61 15.10
CA TRP A 183 22.08 -19.32 14.87
C TRP A 183 22.84 -18.82 16.09
N TYR A 184 22.51 -19.32 17.27
CA TYR A 184 23.13 -18.98 18.56
C TYR A 184 24.27 -19.97 18.90
N ASP A 185 25.12 -20.25 17.90
CA ASP A 185 26.13 -21.30 17.87
C ASP A 185 27.45 -20.98 18.63
N THR A 186 27.55 -19.81 19.22
CA THR A 186 28.73 -19.38 19.98
C THR A 186 28.45 -19.35 21.50
N PRO A 187 29.47 -19.53 22.33
CA PRO A 187 29.29 -19.43 23.80
C PRO A 187 28.72 -18.10 24.28
N SER A 188 28.96 -17.01 23.56
CA SER A 188 28.42 -15.68 23.87
C SER A 188 26.99 -15.49 23.45
N LEU A 189 26.54 -16.22 22.42
CA LEU A 189 25.17 -16.12 21.89
C LEU A 189 24.22 -17.17 22.47
N ALA A 190 24.74 -18.34 22.81
CA ALA A 190 23.90 -19.45 23.30
C ALA A 190 22.96 -19.04 24.47
N PRO A 191 23.39 -18.21 25.46
CA PRO A 191 22.51 -17.73 26.53
C PRO A 191 21.38 -16.80 26.06
N GLU A 192 21.54 -16.18 24.88
CA GLU A 192 20.58 -15.24 24.29
C GLU A 192 19.46 -15.92 23.49
N TRP A 193 19.49 -17.27 23.38
CA TRP A 193 18.44 -18.00 22.71
C TRP A 193 17.07 -17.77 23.33
N HIS A 194 16.14 -17.27 22.55
CA HIS A 194 14.82 -16.83 23.01
C HIS A 194 13.78 -17.94 23.24
N HIS A 195 14.12 -19.21 23.04
CA HIS A 195 13.23 -20.34 23.26
C HIS A 195 11.86 -20.23 22.58
N GLY A 196 11.81 -19.63 21.39
CA GLY A 196 10.58 -19.45 20.61
C GLY A 196 9.79 -18.17 20.89
N ARG A 197 10.15 -17.37 21.93
CA ARG A 197 9.43 -16.09 22.22
C ARG A 197 9.39 -15.14 21.01
N HIS A 198 10.50 -14.99 20.32
CA HIS A 198 10.57 -14.08 19.16
C HIS A 198 9.74 -14.60 17.99
N HIS A 199 9.54 -15.91 17.85
CA HIS A 199 8.62 -16.49 16.90
C HIS A 199 7.17 -16.05 17.18
N ASP A 200 6.79 -15.92 18.46
CA ASP A 200 5.47 -15.40 18.85
C ASP A 200 5.34 -13.92 18.48
N LEU A 201 6.40 -13.12 18.71
CA LEU A 201 6.43 -11.71 18.32
C LEU A 201 6.28 -11.55 16.80
N LEU A 202 6.96 -12.38 16.00
CA LEU A 202 6.82 -12.36 14.54
C LEU A 202 5.40 -12.73 14.10
N ARG A 203 4.79 -13.75 14.69
CA ARG A 203 3.40 -14.14 14.38
C ARG A 203 2.42 -13.02 14.73
N GLU A 204 2.59 -12.35 15.88
CA GLU A 204 1.75 -11.22 16.27
C GLU A 204 1.93 -10.04 15.30
N PHE A 205 3.18 -9.72 14.94
CA PHE A 205 3.48 -8.68 13.96
C PHE A 205 2.79 -8.94 12.62
N VAL A 206 2.88 -10.18 12.10
CA VAL A 206 2.23 -10.59 10.85
C VAL A 206 0.71 -10.54 10.99
N ARG A 207 0.14 -10.97 12.11
CA ARG A 207 -1.32 -10.91 12.36
C ARG A 207 -1.81 -9.46 12.33
N ARG A 208 -1.09 -8.54 12.95
CA ARG A 208 -1.39 -7.11 12.93
C ARG A 208 -1.30 -6.54 11.51
N LEU A 209 -0.26 -6.88 10.76
CA LEU A 209 -0.07 -6.44 9.38
C LEU A 209 -1.19 -6.93 8.46
N ILE A 210 -1.59 -8.21 8.56
CA ILE A 210 -2.69 -8.80 7.81
C ILE A 210 -4.04 -8.23 8.27
N GLY A 211 -4.21 -7.98 9.56
CA GLY A 211 -5.42 -7.36 10.12
C GLY A 211 -5.72 -5.98 9.52
N GLN A 212 -4.69 -5.19 9.27
CA GLN A 212 -4.83 -3.90 8.56
C GLN A 212 -5.32 -4.08 7.11
N ILE A 213 -4.94 -5.16 6.42
CA ILE A 213 -5.44 -5.49 5.09
C ILE A 213 -6.95 -5.75 5.12
N GLN A 214 -7.41 -6.55 6.07
CA GLN A 214 -8.83 -6.91 6.19
C GLN A 214 -9.69 -5.67 6.49
N SER A 215 -9.23 -4.82 7.40
CA SER A 215 -9.89 -3.56 7.73
C SER A 215 -9.98 -2.63 6.50
N HIS A 216 -8.90 -2.50 5.73
CA HIS A 216 -8.89 -1.68 4.51
C HIS A 216 -9.82 -2.23 3.42
N LYS A 217 -9.81 -3.56 3.20
CA LYS A 217 -10.72 -4.22 2.24
C LYS A 217 -12.19 -4.01 2.62
N MET A 218 -12.53 -4.11 3.92
CA MET A 218 -13.89 -3.85 4.41
C MET A 218 -14.31 -2.40 4.15
N SER A 219 -13.48 -1.42 4.51
CA SER A 219 -13.74 -0.01 4.25
C SER A 219 -13.91 0.31 2.75
N LEU A 220 -13.14 -0.34 1.87
CA LEU A 220 -13.28 -0.18 0.43
C LEU A 220 -14.61 -0.75 -0.08
N ILE A 221 -15.00 -1.93 0.39
CA ILE A 221 -16.29 -2.56 0.06
C ILE A 221 -17.45 -1.67 0.50
N GLU A 222 -17.41 -1.13 1.72
CA GLU A 222 -18.42 -0.21 2.23
C GLU A 222 -18.56 1.05 1.36
N ARG A 223 -17.43 1.61 0.93
CA ARG A 223 -17.42 2.78 0.02
C ARG A 223 -17.99 2.46 -1.36
N ILE A 224 -17.67 1.28 -1.92
CA ILE A 224 -18.20 0.82 -3.21
C ILE A 224 -19.72 0.62 -3.10
N ASN A 225 -20.19 -0.02 -2.05
CA ASN A 225 -21.61 -0.23 -1.82
C ASN A 225 -22.36 1.12 -1.68
N HIS A 226 -21.81 2.05 -0.91
CA HIS A 226 -22.40 3.39 -0.76
C HIS A 226 -22.45 4.15 -2.09
N GLN A 227 -21.40 4.04 -2.95
CA GLN A 227 -21.44 4.63 -4.29
C GLN A 227 -22.46 3.96 -5.21
N SER A 228 -22.68 2.64 -5.06
CA SER A 228 -23.72 1.91 -5.78
C SER A 228 -25.11 2.40 -5.39
N ASP A 229 -25.37 2.55 -4.10
CA ASP A 229 -26.65 3.04 -3.56
C ASP A 229 -26.97 4.45 -4.08
N ILE A 230 -25.98 5.36 -4.08
CA ILE A 230 -26.14 6.73 -4.62
C ILE A 230 -26.48 6.67 -6.13
N LYS A 231 -25.83 5.79 -6.88
CA LYS A 231 -26.10 5.64 -8.30
C LYS A 231 -27.51 5.11 -8.57
N ASP A 232 -27.98 4.17 -7.77
CA ASP A 232 -29.32 3.62 -7.87
C ASP A 232 -30.39 4.65 -7.54
N ASP A 233 -30.15 5.51 -6.56
CA ASP A 233 -31.07 6.60 -6.21
C ASP A 233 -31.13 7.67 -7.31
N LEU A 234 -30.01 8.03 -7.92
CA LEU A 234 -29.99 8.95 -9.07
C LEU A 234 -30.71 8.36 -10.29
N ILE A 235 -30.62 7.07 -10.52
CA ILE A 235 -31.36 6.39 -11.60
C ILE A 235 -32.86 6.43 -11.32
N LYS A 236 -33.30 6.19 -10.09
CA LYS A 236 -34.72 6.29 -9.70
C LYS A 236 -35.26 7.69 -9.94
N GLU A 237 -34.55 8.72 -9.48
CA GLU A 237 -34.92 10.12 -9.68
C GLU A 237 -35.06 10.47 -11.17
N ALA A 238 -34.09 10.07 -12.00
CA ALA A 238 -34.16 10.29 -13.44
C ALA A 238 -35.33 9.56 -14.11
N VAL A 239 -35.69 8.37 -13.66
CA VAL A 239 -36.84 7.63 -14.17
C VAL A 239 -38.15 8.33 -13.80
N GLU A 240 -38.29 8.84 -12.60
CA GLU A 240 -39.47 9.61 -12.16
C GLU A 240 -39.62 10.91 -12.97
N GLU A 241 -38.51 11.61 -13.23
CA GLU A 241 -38.52 12.79 -14.06
C GLU A 241 -38.97 12.49 -15.50
N ILE A 242 -38.46 11.41 -16.10
CA ILE A 242 -38.89 10.94 -17.44
C ILE A 242 -40.37 10.61 -17.44
N HIS A 243 -40.91 9.97 -16.42
CA HIS A 243 -42.34 9.68 -16.30
C HIS A 243 -43.18 10.96 -16.25
N THR A 244 -42.75 11.95 -15.51
CA THR A 244 -43.41 13.25 -15.37
C THR A 244 -43.46 13.99 -16.71
N LEU A 245 -42.33 14.05 -17.42
CA LEU A 245 -42.20 14.67 -18.72
C LEU A 245 -43.09 13.95 -19.77
N ARG A 246 -43.13 12.62 -19.77
CA ARG A 246 -44.00 11.84 -20.67
C ARG A 246 -45.49 12.14 -20.42
N SER A 247 -45.89 12.24 -19.17
CA SER A 247 -47.26 12.57 -18.77
C SER A 247 -47.65 13.97 -19.26
N ALA A 248 -46.77 14.96 -19.08
CA ALA A 248 -46.96 16.31 -19.59
C ALA A 248 -47.09 16.36 -21.10
N LEU A 249 -46.22 15.66 -21.84
CA LEU A 249 -46.28 15.53 -23.29
C LEU A 249 -47.60 14.87 -23.79
N GLN A 250 -48.05 13.85 -23.09
CA GLN A 250 -49.33 13.20 -23.39
C GLN A 250 -50.53 14.15 -23.23
N SER A 251 -50.51 14.94 -22.15
CA SER A 251 -51.52 15.97 -21.87
C SER A 251 -51.51 17.05 -22.97
N ILE A 252 -50.38 17.52 -23.41
CA ILE A 252 -50.22 18.47 -24.52
C ILE A 252 -50.78 17.85 -25.82
N LYS A 253 -50.40 16.60 -26.12
CA LYS A 253 -50.87 15.89 -27.32
C LYS A 253 -52.40 15.78 -27.33
N THR A 254 -53.03 15.44 -26.21
CA THR A 254 -54.46 15.36 -26.09
C THR A 254 -55.14 16.73 -26.23
N ALA A 255 -54.53 17.79 -25.70
CA ALA A 255 -55.04 19.16 -25.81
C ALA A 255 -54.89 19.77 -27.24
N THR A 256 -53.92 19.25 -28.05
CA THR A 256 -53.67 19.70 -29.42
C THR A 256 -54.36 18.82 -30.49
N ASP A 257 -55.07 17.77 -30.10
CA ASP A 257 -55.84 16.94 -31.01
C ASP A 257 -56.94 17.81 -31.69
N PRO A 258 -56.93 17.94 -33.00
CA PRO A 258 -57.91 18.80 -33.74
C PRO A 258 -59.34 18.31 -33.62
N PHE A 259 -59.60 17.10 -33.15
CA PHE A 259 -60.93 16.55 -32.85
C PHE A 259 -61.39 16.71 -31.38
N ALA A 260 -60.48 17.11 -30.51
CA ALA A 260 -60.82 17.47 -29.14
C ALA A 260 -61.17 18.97 -29.11
N HIS A 261 -62.45 19.32 -28.86
CA HIS A 261 -62.93 20.71 -28.74
C HIS A 261 -62.31 21.41 -27.52
N GLY A 262 -60.99 21.60 -27.52
CA GLY A 262 -60.25 22.36 -26.54
C GLY A 262 -59.79 23.69 -27.09
N THR A 263 -60.29 24.77 -26.54
CA THR A 263 -59.89 26.12 -26.89
C THR A 263 -58.43 26.36 -26.62
N LEU A 264 -57.74 27.19 -27.42
CA LEU A 264 -56.33 27.68 -27.23
C LEU A 264 -56.02 28.14 -25.80
N ARG A 265 -57.05 28.51 -25.02
CA ARG A 265 -56.90 28.86 -23.58
C ARG A 265 -56.54 27.67 -22.71
N HIS A 266 -57.06 26.49 -23.06
CA HIS A 266 -56.77 25.26 -22.29
C HIS A 266 -55.32 24.80 -22.49
N VAL A 267 -54.81 24.88 -23.73
CA VAL A 267 -53.44 24.57 -24.05
C VAL A 267 -52.46 25.50 -23.36
N ASN A 268 -52.76 26.81 -23.31
CA ASN A 268 -51.93 27.80 -22.62
C ASN A 268 -51.96 27.62 -21.08
N HIS A 269 -53.06 27.12 -20.51
CA HIS A 269 -53.14 26.84 -19.09
C HIS A 269 -52.29 25.62 -18.72
N LEU A 270 -52.40 24.52 -19.42
CA LEU A 270 -51.60 23.32 -19.24
C LEU A 270 -50.07 23.56 -19.45
N ALA A 271 -49.71 24.36 -20.43
CA ALA A 271 -48.30 24.74 -20.64
C ALA A 271 -47.75 25.59 -19.47
N ARG A 272 -48.54 26.46 -18.86
CA ARG A 272 -48.13 27.25 -17.69
C ARG A 272 -48.05 26.42 -16.45
N GLU A 273 -48.92 25.45 -16.21
CA GLU A 273 -48.81 24.55 -15.08
C GLU A 273 -47.62 23.61 -15.20
N GLY A 274 -47.33 23.10 -16.41
CA GLY A 274 -46.16 22.27 -16.64
C GLY A 274 -44.83 23.03 -16.43
N LEU A 275 -44.79 24.32 -16.76
CA LEU A 275 -43.61 25.17 -16.53
C LEU A 275 -43.43 25.64 -15.07
N ASN A 276 -44.53 25.78 -14.33
CA ASN A 276 -44.47 26.19 -12.92
C ASN A 276 -44.07 25.05 -11.95
N GLY A 277 -44.17 23.78 -12.38
CA GLY A 277 -43.63 22.64 -11.66
C GLY A 277 -42.09 22.46 -11.81
N TYR A 278 -41.48 23.18 -12.73
CA TYR A 278 -40.04 23.12 -13.01
C TYR A 278 -39.35 24.36 -12.41
N ALA A 279 -39.11 24.38 -11.11
CA ALA A 279 -38.14 25.28 -10.51
C ALA A 279 -36.78 24.56 -10.45
N PRO A 280 -35.79 24.93 -11.29
CA PRO A 280 -34.45 24.35 -11.17
C PRO A 280 -33.88 24.75 -9.81
N SER A 281 -33.51 23.76 -8.99
CA SER A 281 -32.71 23.95 -7.81
C SER A 281 -31.38 24.62 -8.23
N THR A 282 -31.27 25.91 -8.03
CA THR A 282 -30.03 26.67 -8.25
C THR A 282 -29.06 26.34 -7.13
N ALA A 283 -28.33 25.24 -7.28
CA ALA A 283 -27.08 25.04 -6.56
C ALA A 283 -25.99 25.84 -7.27
N ASN A 284 -25.67 26.96 -6.68
CA ASN A 284 -24.61 27.87 -7.01
C ASN A 284 -23.26 27.14 -7.06
N ASN A 285 -22.62 27.09 -8.20
CA ASN A 285 -21.17 26.88 -8.26
C ASN A 285 -20.59 27.76 -9.39
N ARG A 286 -20.37 29.03 -9.07
CA ARG A 286 -19.46 29.87 -9.84
C ARG A 286 -18.04 29.47 -9.51
N ARG A 287 -17.30 28.94 -10.47
CA ARG A 287 -15.85 29.09 -10.56
C ARG A 287 -15.56 29.68 -11.93
N ASP A 288 -15.28 30.96 -11.89
CA ASP A 288 -14.70 31.71 -13.00
C ASP A 288 -13.32 31.09 -13.31
N HIS A 289 -13.14 30.61 -14.51
CA HIS A 289 -11.83 30.44 -15.11
C HIS A 289 -11.77 31.31 -16.35
N ASP A 290 -11.17 32.49 -16.18
CA ASP A 290 -10.69 33.32 -17.27
C ASP A 290 -9.65 32.54 -18.09
N PHE A 291 -10.01 32.23 -19.32
CA PHE A 291 -9.05 31.87 -20.36
C PHE A 291 -8.68 33.15 -21.11
N ASN A 292 -7.47 33.60 -20.90
CA ASN A 292 -6.88 34.67 -21.71
C ASN A 292 -5.97 34.03 -22.76
N ASP A 293 -6.49 34.00 -23.99
CA ASP A 293 -5.76 33.71 -25.22
C ASP A 293 -4.76 34.85 -25.49
N GLN A 294 -3.49 34.55 -25.56
CA GLN A 294 -2.54 35.31 -26.36
C GLN A 294 -1.53 34.37 -27.02
N GLU A 295 -1.83 34.12 -28.30
CA GLU A 295 -0.84 33.69 -29.28
C GLU A 295 0.36 34.63 -29.32
N ARG A 296 1.57 34.09 -29.36
CA ARG A 296 2.69 34.58 -30.18
C ARG A 296 3.66 33.47 -30.50
N HIS A 297 3.74 33.17 -31.76
CA HIS A 297 4.71 32.32 -32.44
C HIS A 297 6.07 33.02 -32.63
N PRO A 298 7.07 32.35 -33.19
CA PRO A 298 8.44 32.26 -32.69
C PRO A 298 9.44 33.05 -33.50
N ARG A 299 10.66 33.23 -33.03
CA ARG A 299 11.83 33.53 -33.87
C ARG A 299 13.00 32.63 -33.50
N SER A 300 13.44 31.94 -34.52
CA SER A 300 14.73 31.32 -34.71
C SER A 300 15.89 32.31 -34.67
N GLU A 301 17.03 31.86 -34.18
CA GLU A 301 18.43 32.17 -34.58
C GLU A 301 19.32 31.50 -33.53
N ASP A 302 20.01 30.43 -33.83
CA ASP A 302 21.22 30.25 -34.64
C ASP A 302 22.51 30.67 -33.91
N LEU A 303 23.48 29.75 -34.05
CA LEU A 303 24.94 29.90 -33.91
C LEU A 303 25.59 29.43 -32.57
N SER A 304 26.07 28.20 -32.58
CA SER A 304 27.53 27.88 -32.77
C SER A 304 28.53 28.47 -31.78
N GLY A 305 29.33 27.63 -31.19
CA GLY A 305 30.69 27.97 -30.97
C GLY A 305 31.39 27.43 -29.73
N LEU A 306 32.29 26.46 -29.96
CA LEU A 306 33.62 26.32 -29.36
C LEU A 306 33.83 25.75 -27.96
N SER A 307 34.27 24.52 -27.92
CA SER A 307 35.64 24.13 -27.49
C SER A 307 36.24 24.76 -26.23
N LYS A 308 36.36 24.01 -25.21
CA LYS A 308 37.62 23.45 -24.73
C LYS A 308 37.39 22.41 -23.65
#